data_8b8f23038398a969bb294243dd9fb6f0
#
_entry.id   8b8f23038398a969bb294243dd9fb6f0
#
_cell.length_a   1.000
_cell.length_b   1.000
_cell.length_c   1.000
_cell.angle_alpha   90.00
_cell.angle_beta   90.00
_cell.angle_gamma   90.00
#
_symmetry.space_group_name_H-M   'P 1'
#
loop_
_entity.id
_entity.type
_entity.pdbx_description
1 polymer ?
#
loop_
_entity_poly.entity_id
_entity_poly.type
_entity_poly.pdbx_seq_one_letter_code
_entity_poly.pdbx_strand_id
1 'polypeptide(L)'
;CEGLVGSEMCIRDSIISLNSQKGGVGKTTSAIHLSKGLALGGYRTLLMDIDPQGSVQSALRVERQSRAGSYELFCVPGTRLEDVCQPSGSQNLDLVLANARELREEHEINRVAGDYYFLSQWIDEHALDHYDFIILDSPATTGVLSINVMLAANLIVVPLQCQALAVKSLKRFLGAFRDLQKSINPSLRLAGILLTMYDKNTPAHRYIGKQIYQKLGESVFETIIPHCSRIQDMSVIGGDVIQGRFRSVGATGYIQ
;
A
#
# COMPACT_ATOMS: atom_id res chain seq x y z
N CYS A 1 -22.28 25.80 -11.27
CA CYS A 1 -20.98 25.17 -11.47
C CYS A 1 -19.86 26.16 -11.15
N GLU A 2 -19.72 26.53 -9.90
CA GLU A 2 -18.58 27.29 -9.40
C GLU A 2 -18.27 26.74 -8.01
N GLY A 3 -17.08 26.15 -7.83
CA GLY A 3 -16.65 25.85 -6.48
C GLY A 3 -15.84 24.59 -6.26
N LEU A 4 -14.87 24.28 -7.12
CA LEU A 4 -13.77 23.34 -6.80
C LEU A 4 -12.51 23.64 -7.63
N VAL A 5 -12.23 24.94 -7.81
CA VAL A 5 -10.91 25.38 -8.31
C VAL A 5 -10.38 26.34 -7.25
N GLY A 6 -9.48 25.86 -6.39
CA GLY A 6 -8.87 26.75 -5.41
C GLY A 6 -8.41 26.08 -4.12
N SER A 7 -7.82 24.90 -4.19
CA SER A 7 -6.65 24.59 -3.38
C SER A 7 -5.70 23.87 -4.32
N GLU A 8 -4.62 24.53 -4.69
CA GLU A 8 -3.42 23.83 -5.10
C GLU A 8 -3.15 22.85 -3.95
N MET A 9 -3.65 21.63 -4.09
CA MET A 9 -3.16 20.51 -3.30
C MET A 9 -1.70 20.43 -3.73
N CYS A 10 -0.81 20.93 -2.88
CA CYS A 10 0.61 20.68 -3.06
C CYS A 10 0.72 19.16 -3.22
N ILE A 11 1.02 18.71 -4.44
CA ILE A 11 1.20 17.29 -4.77
C ILE A 11 2.43 16.75 -4.02
N ARG A 12 3.19 17.64 -3.38
CA ARG A 12 4.28 17.30 -2.47
C ARG A 12 3.65 16.68 -1.22
N ASP A 13 4.16 15.50 -0.85
CA ASP A 13 3.92 14.84 0.43
C ASP A 13 2.64 14.00 0.52
N SER A 14 2.31 13.22 -0.52
CA SER A 14 1.21 12.24 -0.40
C SER A 14 1.72 10.90 0.12
N ILE A 15 1.37 10.58 1.37
CA ILE A 15 1.61 9.26 1.95
C ILE A 15 0.36 8.42 1.74
N ILE A 16 0.49 7.34 0.96
CA ILE A 16 -0.61 6.45 0.58
C ILE A 16 -0.37 5.08 1.18
N SER A 17 -1.29 4.57 1.98
CA SER A 17 -1.21 3.21 2.50
C SER A 17 -2.19 2.26 1.84
N LEU A 18 -1.73 1.04 1.57
CA LEU A 18 -2.54 -0.07 1.08
C LEU A 18 -2.99 -0.90 2.27
N ASN A 19 -4.29 -0.87 2.61
CA ASN A 19 -4.81 -1.50 3.82
C ASN A 19 -5.94 -2.49 3.53
N SER A 20 -5.87 -3.66 4.15
CA SER A 20 -6.95 -4.64 4.14
C SER A 20 -6.79 -5.61 5.30
N GLN A 21 -7.90 -6.00 5.93
CA GLN A 21 -7.92 -7.00 7.01
C GLN A 21 -7.80 -8.45 6.52
N LYS A 22 -7.73 -8.67 5.21
CA LYS A 22 -7.65 -10.01 4.61
C LYS A 22 -6.33 -10.17 3.87
N GLY A 23 -5.63 -11.29 4.11
CA GLY A 23 -4.48 -11.69 3.33
C GLY A 23 -4.85 -12.06 1.89
N GLY A 24 -3.91 -11.92 0.96
CA GLY A 24 -4.07 -12.36 -0.42
C GLY A 24 -5.02 -11.53 -1.29
N VAL A 25 -5.41 -10.33 -0.86
CA VAL A 25 -6.29 -9.44 -1.66
C VAL A 25 -5.53 -8.55 -2.64
N GLY A 26 -4.20 -8.66 -2.72
CA GLY A 26 -3.37 -7.91 -3.64
C GLY A 26 -2.86 -6.58 -3.07
N LYS A 27 -2.69 -6.41 -1.75
CA LYS A 27 -2.09 -5.20 -1.15
C LYS A 27 -0.71 -4.93 -1.71
N THR A 28 0.25 -5.81 -1.45
CA THR A 28 1.63 -5.70 -1.94
C THR A 28 1.70 -5.52 -3.45
N THR A 29 0.90 -6.29 -4.20
CA THR A 29 0.82 -6.14 -5.66
C THR A 29 0.36 -4.74 -6.05
N SER A 30 -0.67 -4.21 -5.38
CA SER A 30 -1.17 -2.85 -5.63
C SER A 30 -0.15 -1.79 -5.22
N ALA A 31 0.54 -1.96 -4.08
CA ALA A 31 1.59 -1.07 -3.62
C ALA A 31 2.73 -0.97 -4.65
N ILE A 32 3.23 -2.11 -5.13
CA ILE A 32 4.29 -2.18 -6.14
C ILE A 32 3.87 -1.50 -7.45
N HIS A 33 2.68 -1.83 -7.96
CA HIS A 33 2.25 -1.29 -9.25
C HIS A 33 1.92 0.21 -9.18
N LEU A 34 1.31 0.67 -8.08
CA LEU A 34 1.07 2.09 -7.85
C LEU A 34 2.40 2.86 -7.78
N SER A 35 3.36 2.37 -6.98
CA SER A 35 4.69 2.99 -6.87
C SER A 35 5.41 3.06 -8.22
N LYS A 36 5.37 1.99 -9.00
CA LYS A 36 5.96 1.98 -10.34
C LYS A 36 5.23 2.92 -11.30
N GLY A 37 3.91 2.98 -11.25
CA GLY A 37 3.11 3.89 -12.07
C GLY A 37 3.46 5.35 -11.81
N LEU A 38 3.56 5.74 -10.55
CA LEU A 38 3.97 7.07 -10.12
C LEU A 38 5.40 7.39 -10.57
N ALA A 39 6.34 6.48 -10.36
CA ALA A 39 7.73 6.63 -10.78
C ALA A 39 7.89 6.78 -12.31
N LEU A 40 7.11 6.02 -13.09
CA LEU A 40 7.03 6.17 -14.55
C LEU A 40 6.42 7.51 -14.98
N GLY A 41 5.53 8.07 -14.16
CA GLY A 41 5.00 9.42 -14.32
C GLY A 41 6.00 10.54 -13.99
N GLY A 42 7.23 10.18 -13.55
CA GLY A 42 8.30 11.11 -13.23
C GLY A 42 8.37 11.55 -11.76
N TYR A 43 7.48 11.03 -10.90
CA TYR A 43 7.46 11.36 -9.48
C TYR A 43 8.49 10.54 -8.70
N ARG A 44 9.25 11.21 -7.82
CA ARG A 44 10.14 10.54 -6.86
C ARG A 44 9.28 9.78 -5.86
N THR A 45 9.37 8.47 -5.87
CA THR A 45 8.49 7.58 -5.12
C THR A 45 9.29 6.68 -4.19
N LEU A 46 8.87 6.57 -2.94
CA LEU A 46 9.39 5.60 -1.97
C LEU A 46 8.32 4.53 -1.72
N LEU A 47 8.69 3.26 -1.88
CA LEU A 47 7.86 2.14 -1.44
C LEU A 47 8.45 1.54 -0.16
N MET A 48 7.67 1.56 0.92
CA MET A 48 8.07 1.00 2.21
C MET A 48 7.27 -0.27 2.50
N ASP A 49 7.97 -1.39 2.63
CA ASP A 49 7.42 -2.68 3.06
C ASP A 49 7.38 -2.74 4.59
N ILE A 50 6.22 -2.47 5.15
CA ILE A 50 6.01 -2.49 6.61
C ILE A 50 5.42 -3.84 7.07
N ASP A 51 5.06 -4.73 6.13
CA ASP A 51 4.66 -6.09 6.48
C ASP A 51 5.92 -6.93 6.82
N PRO A 52 6.08 -7.41 8.06
CA PRO A 52 7.24 -8.22 8.43
C PRO A 52 7.44 -9.47 7.56
N GLN A 53 6.40 -9.91 6.85
CA GLN A 53 6.49 -11.04 5.91
C GLN A 53 7.33 -10.75 4.65
N GLY A 54 7.70 -9.49 4.38
CA GLY A 54 8.67 -9.12 3.37
C GLY A 54 8.27 -9.46 1.93
N SER A 55 7.01 -9.27 1.59
CA SER A 55 6.46 -9.68 0.30
C SER A 55 6.95 -8.83 -0.88
N VAL A 56 7.34 -7.58 -0.66
CA VAL A 56 7.82 -6.67 -1.73
C VAL A 56 9.13 -7.19 -2.33
N GLN A 57 10.10 -7.58 -1.51
CA GLN A 57 11.39 -8.09 -1.99
C GLN A 57 11.20 -9.32 -2.89
N SER A 58 10.37 -10.27 -2.46
CA SER A 58 10.10 -11.49 -3.21
C SER A 58 9.40 -11.20 -4.54
N ALA A 59 8.42 -10.31 -4.54
CA ALA A 59 7.64 -9.95 -5.73
C ALA A 59 8.48 -9.18 -6.77
N LEU A 60 9.38 -8.29 -6.34
CA LEU A 60 10.24 -7.52 -7.23
C LEU A 60 11.53 -8.26 -7.62
N ARG A 61 11.92 -9.30 -6.89
CA ARG A 61 13.22 -9.99 -7.00
C ARG A 61 14.42 -9.05 -6.97
N VAL A 62 14.31 -8.02 -6.17
CA VAL A 62 15.43 -7.12 -5.95
C VAL A 62 16.43 -7.76 -5.01
N GLU A 63 17.72 -7.67 -5.37
CA GLU A 63 18.77 -8.01 -4.45
C GLU A 63 18.80 -6.99 -3.31
N ARG A 64 18.93 -7.48 -2.09
CA ARG A 64 19.08 -6.61 -0.94
C ARG A 64 20.47 -6.00 -0.94
N GLN A 65 20.55 -4.70 -1.12
CA GLN A 65 21.81 -3.93 -1.08
C GLN A 65 22.14 -3.49 0.34
N SER A 66 21.13 -3.06 1.12
CA SER A 66 21.28 -2.77 2.55
C SER A 66 20.94 -4.01 3.40
N ARG A 67 21.69 -4.21 4.49
CA ARG A 67 21.33 -5.20 5.50
C ARG A 67 20.21 -4.70 6.42
N ALA A 68 20.09 -3.38 6.55
CA ALA A 68 19.04 -2.72 7.31
C ALA A 68 17.76 -2.56 6.47
N GLY A 69 16.63 -2.43 7.16
CA GLY A 69 15.31 -2.30 6.56
C GLY A 69 14.27 -1.83 7.58
N SER A 70 13.02 -2.28 7.45
CA SER A 70 11.97 -1.84 8.37
C SER A 70 12.21 -2.26 9.83
N TYR A 71 12.96 -3.34 10.09
CA TYR A 71 13.31 -3.72 11.46
C TYR A 71 14.18 -2.64 12.12
N GLU A 72 15.27 -2.22 11.48
CA GLU A 72 16.15 -1.18 12.02
C GLU A 72 15.44 0.17 12.10
N LEU A 73 14.58 0.49 11.13
CA LEU A 73 13.75 1.69 11.18
C LEU A 73 12.95 1.76 12.48
N PHE A 74 12.32 0.67 12.90
CA PHE A 74 11.52 0.63 14.12
C PHE A 74 12.37 0.44 15.39
N CYS A 75 13.40 -0.41 15.34
CA CYS A 75 14.01 -0.96 16.55
C CYS A 75 15.40 -0.38 16.88
N VAL A 76 16.06 0.32 15.93
CA VAL A 76 17.39 0.89 16.15
C VAL A 76 17.29 2.41 16.22
N PRO A 77 17.51 3.01 17.41
CA PRO A 77 17.45 4.46 17.58
C PRO A 77 18.43 5.20 16.66
N GLY A 78 17.98 6.29 16.06
CA GLY A 78 18.80 7.12 15.19
C GLY A 78 18.97 6.57 13.76
N THR A 79 18.23 5.52 13.39
CA THR A 79 18.20 5.02 12.00
C THR A 79 17.65 6.10 11.08
N ARG A 80 18.43 6.42 10.04
CA ARG A 80 18.09 7.43 9.03
C ARG A 80 17.65 6.75 7.73
N LEU A 81 17.05 7.54 6.82
CA LEU A 81 16.58 7.03 5.54
C LEU A 81 17.70 6.34 4.74
N GLU A 82 18.87 6.94 4.65
CA GLU A 82 20.00 6.39 3.92
C GLU A 82 20.51 5.04 4.45
N ASP A 83 20.23 4.72 5.71
CA ASP A 83 20.63 3.44 6.30
C ASP A 83 19.74 2.27 5.84
N VAL A 84 18.47 2.54 5.55
CA VAL A 84 17.44 1.53 5.28
C VAL A 84 16.92 1.55 3.85
N CYS A 85 17.17 2.63 3.10
CA CYS A 85 16.70 2.84 1.75
C CYS A 85 17.67 2.24 0.72
N GLN A 86 17.12 1.70 -0.36
CA GLN A 86 17.89 1.24 -1.50
C GLN A 86 17.15 1.51 -2.82
N PRO A 87 17.87 1.69 -3.96
CA PRO A 87 17.22 1.82 -5.25
C PRO A 87 16.51 0.52 -5.66
N SER A 88 15.37 0.65 -6.33
CA SER A 88 14.61 -0.50 -6.85
C SER A 88 15.18 -1.07 -8.14
N GLY A 89 16.11 -0.37 -8.79
CA GLY A 89 16.53 -0.61 -10.17
C GLY A 89 15.63 0.05 -11.21
N SER A 90 14.51 0.64 -10.82
CA SER A 90 13.66 1.49 -11.67
C SER A 90 13.92 2.96 -11.38
N GLN A 91 13.90 3.80 -12.43
CA GLN A 91 14.08 5.24 -12.26
C GLN A 91 13.00 5.81 -11.34
N ASN A 92 13.36 6.75 -10.47
CA ASN A 92 12.49 7.47 -9.54
C ASN A 92 11.77 6.57 -8.49
N LEU A 93 12.22 5.34 -8.27
CA LEU A 93 11.63 4.45 -7.28
C LEU A 93 12.69 3.88 -6.36
N ASP A 94 12.58 4.19 -5.08
CA ASP A 94 13.39 3.63 -4.01
C ASP A 94 12.55 2.75 -3.08
N LEU A 95 13.23 1.89 -2.33
CA LEU A 95 12.62 0.87 -1.49
C LEU A 95 13.17 0.91 -0.06
N VAL A 96 12.29 0.78 0.92
CA VAL A 96 12.61 0.27 2.26
C VAL A 96 12.01 -1.12 2.36
N LEU A 97 12.85 -2.14 2.52
CA LEU A 97 12.44 -3.55 2.51
C LEU A 97 12.25 -4.07 3.93
N ALA A 98 11.23 -4.88 4.14
CA ALA A 98 11.08 -5.63 5.38
C ALA A 98 12.20 -6.65 5.53
N ASN A 99 12.75 -6.79 6.73
CA ASN A 99 13.91 -7.65 7.00
C ASN A 99 13.85 -8.40 8.32
N ALA A 100 12.73 -8.37 9.02
CA ALA A 100 12.50 -9.24 10.17
C ALA A 100 12.57 -10.72 9.73
N ARG A 101 13.39 -11.51 10.43
CA ARG A 101 13.64 -12.92 10.12
C ARG A 101 13.13 -13.86 11.20
N GLU A 102 13.06 -13.34 12.43
CA GLU A 102 12.69 -14.08 13.61
C GLU A 102 11.40 -13.53 14.22
N LEU A 103 10.61 -14.39 14.83
CA LEU A 103 9.40 -13.98 15.54
C LEU A 103 9.67 -12.94 16.64
N ARG A 104 10.86 -12.99 17.24
CA ARG A 104 11.29 -11.99 18.23
C ARG A 104 11.38 -10.60 17.61
N GLU A 105 11.92 -10.47 16.41
CA GLU A 105 12.06 -9.20 15.69
C GLU A 105 10.68 -8.63 15.32
N GLU A 106 9.74 -9.48 14.90
CA GLU A 106 8.35 -9.07 14.68
C GLU A 106 7.69 -8.55 15.97
N HIS A 107 7.96 -9.19 17.10
CA HIS A 107 7.46 -8.74 18.40
C HIS A 107 8.07 -7.40 18.82
N GLU A 108 9.36 -7.17 18.56
CA GLU A 108 10.03 -5.90 18.84
C GLU A 108 9.45 -4.77 17.99
N ILE A 109 9.24 -4.99 16.67
CA ILE A 109 8.55 -4.04 15.79
C ILE A 109 7.16 -3.69 16.36
N ASN A 110 6.36 -4.70 16.70
CA ASN A 110 5.02 -4.48 17.25
C ASN A 110 5.05 -3.71 18.58
N ARG A 111 6.07 -3.94 19.42
CA ARG A 111 6.25 -3.20 20.67
C ARG A 111 6.50 -1.71 20.43
N VAL A 112 7.39 -1.38 19.48
CA VAL A 112 7.68 0.02 19.11
C VAL A 112 6.47 0.65 18.42
N ALA A 113 5.81 -0.07 17.52
CA ALA A 113 4.58 0.36 16.85
C ALA A 113 3.39 0.59 17.82
N GLY A 114 3.53 0.18 19.09
CA GLY A 114 2.61 0.56 20.17
C GLY A 114 2.56 2.07 20.42
N ASP A 115 3.62 2.80 20.10
CA ASP A 115 3.56 4.23 19.85
C ASP A 115 2.96 4.45 18.45
N TYR A 116 1.69 4.80 18.42
CA TYR A 116 0.93 4.93 17.18
C TYR A 116 1.43 6.03 16.23
N TYR A 117 2.25 6.96 16.71
CA TYR A 117 2.79 8.07 15.92
C TYR A 117 4.22 7.82 15.45
N PHE A 118 4.85 6.72 15.86
CA PHE A 118 6.25 6.45 15.58
C PHE A 118 6.57 6.55 14.08
N LEU A 119 5.82 5.85 13.22
CA LEU A 119 6.10 5.84 11.78
C LEU A 119 5.85 7.20 11.12
N SER A 120 4.81 7.93 11.55
CA SER A 120 4.56 9.27 11.01
C SER A 120 5.68 10.24 11.36
N GLN A 121 6.13 10.25 12.61
CA GLN A 121 7.24 11.08 13.05
C GLN A 121 8.54 10.74 12.30
N TRP A 122 8.84 9.44 12.17
CA TRP A 122 10.02 9.01 11.43
C TRP A 122 9.98 9.44 9.97
N ILE A 123 8.83 9.32 9.30
CA ILE A 123 8.66 9.75 7.90
C ILE A 123 8.82 11.28 7.80
N ASP A 124 8.20 12.03 8.69
CA ASP A 124 8.27 13.50 8.72
C ASP A 124 9.73 13.98 8.88
N GLU A 125 10.51 13.30 9.73
CA GLU A 125 11.88 13.68 10.02
C GLU A 125 12.88 13.27 8.93
N HIS A 126 12.60 12.17 8.18
CA HIS A 126 13.64 11.54 7.36
C HIS A 126 13.27 11.38 5.89
N ALA A 127 12.00 11.37 5.51
CA ALA A 127 11.59 10.95 4.17
C ALA A 127 10.77 11.99 3.39
N LEU A 128 9.98 12.83 4.04
CA LEU A 128 9.02 13.72 3.37
C LEU A 128 9.65 14.61 2.30
N ASP A 129 10.73 15.30 2.60
CA ASP A 129 11.35 16.25 1.68
C ASP A 129 12.05 15.60 0.46
N HIS A 130 12.23 14.29 0.51
CA HIS A 130 12.96 13.55 -0.53
C HIS A 130 12.06 12.99 -1.63
N TYR A 131 10.77 12.75 -1.34
CA TYR A 131 9.85 12.06 -2.25
C TYR A 131 8.57 12.85 -2.48
N ASP A 132 8.03 12.72 -3.69
CA ASP A 132 6.73 13.30 -4.04
C ASP A 132 5.58 12.38 -3.58
N PHE A 133 5.87 11.05 -3.49
CA PHE A 133 4.94 10.05 -2.97
C PHE A 133 5.65 9.01 -2.10
N ILE A 134 5.02 8.65 -0.99
CA ILE A 134 5.43 7.53 -0.13
C ILE A 134 4.30 6.52 -0.10
N ILE A 135 4.60 5.29 -0.51
CA ILE A 135 3.64 4.18 -0.55
C ILE A 135 3.97 3.21 0.57
N LEU A 136 2.99 2.94 1.44
CA LEU A 136 3.14 2.02 2.56
C LEU A 136 2.41 0.72 2.27
N ASP A 137 3.14 -0.39 2.14
CA ASP A 137 2.56 -1.73 2.12
C ASP A 137 2.37 -2.22 3.56
N SER A 138 1.12 -2.45 3.96
CA SER A 138 0.75 -2.75 5.34
C SER A 138 0.56 -4.25 5.58
N PRO A 139 0.75 -4.74 6.81
CA PRO A 139 0.41 -6.11 7.15
C PRO A 139 -1.09 -6.40 7.02
N ALA A 140 -1.44 -7.67 6.77
CA ALA A 140 -2.83 -8.12 6.62
C ALA A 140 -3.53 -8.35 7.98
N THR A 141 -3.25 -7.52 8.96
CA THR A 141 -3.77 -7.66 10.33
C THR A 141 -4.50 -6.39 10.78
N THR A 142 -5.15 -6.48 11.93
CA THR A 142 -5.74 -5.33 12.65
C THR A 142 -4.89 -4.94 13.87
N GLY A 143 -3.62 -5.33 13.87
CA GLY A 143 -2.70 -5.09 14.96
C GLY A 143 -2.18 -3.65 15.03
N VAL A 144 -1.37 -3.38 16.04
CA VAL A 144 -0.80 -2.05 16.32
C VAL A 144 0.01 -1.50 15.14
N LEU A 145 0.74 -2.36 14.44
CA LEU A 145 1.54 -1.98 13.27
C LEU A 145 0.65 -1.48 12.11
N SER A 146 -0.50 -2.13 11.86
CA SER A 146 -1.45 -1.64 10.85
C SER A 146 -2.04 -0.29 11.22
N ILE A 147 -2.31 -0.03 12.49
CA ILE A 147 -2.79 1.25 12.98
C ILE A 147 -1.71 2.32 12.79
N ASN A 148 -0.46 2.01 13.12
CA ASN A 148 0.68 2.90 12.94
C ASN A 148 0.83 3.32 11.47
N VAL A 149 0.77 2.35 10.53
CA VAL A 149 0.80 2.62 9.08
C VAL A 149 -0.39 3.48 8.63
N MET A 150 -1.60 3.22 9.14
CA MET A 150 -2.77 4.03 8.79
C MET A 150 -2.65 5.48 9.29
N LEU A 151 -2.05 5.68 10.47
CA LEU A 151 -1.89 7.01 11.05
C LEU A 151 -0.77 7.82 10.39
N ALA A 152 0.23 7.14 9.85
CA ALA A 152 1.29 7.77 9.05
C ALA A 152 0.79 8.20 7.66
N ALA A 153 -0.34 7.67 7.17
CA ALA A 153 -0.85 7.97 5.84
C ALA A 153 -1.78 9.18 5.81
N ASN A 154 -1.80 9.88 4.67
CA ASN A 154 -2.83 10.87 4.32
C ASN A 154 -4.02 10.19 3.63
N LEU A 155 -3.71 9.20 2.77
CA LEU A 155 -4.67 8.51 1.93
C LEU A 155 -4.62 7.00 2.15
N ILE A 156 -5.78 6.38 2.19
CA ILE A 156 -5.90 4.92 2.27
C ILE A 156 -6.55 4.38 1.01
N VAL A 157 -5.90 3.43 0.37
CA VAL A 157 -6.45 2.58 -0.68
C VAL A 157 -6.78 1.23 -0.07
N VAL A 158 -7.98 0.71 -0.34
CA VAL A 158 -8.45 -0.58 0.18
C VAL A 158 -8.58 -1.58 -0.95
N PRO A 159 -7.58 -2.42 -1.21
CA PRO A 159 -7.71 -3.53 -2.14
C PRO A 159 -8.73 -4.55 -1.61
N LEU A 160 -9.69 -4.94 -2.46
CA LEU A 160 -10.79 -5.81 -2.09
C LEU A 160 -11.08 -6.83 -3.18
N GLN A 161 -11.01 -8.11 -2.83
CA GLN A 161 -11.43 -9.21 -3.70
C GLN A 161 -12.92 -9.50 -3.51
N CYS A 162 -13.67 -9.65 -4.62
CA CYS A 162 -15.11 -9.91 -4.60
C CYS A 162 -15.43 -11.37 -4.21
N GLN A 163 -15.17 -11.74 -2.94
CA GLN A 163 -15.41 -13.08 -2.40
C GLN A 163 -16.46 -13.04 -1.28
N ALA A 164 -16.87 -14.24 -0.84
CA ALA A 164 -17.71 -14.37 0.33
C ALA A 164 -17.12 -13.58 1.51
N LEU A 165 -17.96 -12.93 2.29
CA LEU A 165 -17.59 -12.07 3.43
C LEU A 165 -16.88 -10.74 3.08
N ALA A 166 -16.60 -10.44 1.80
CA ALA A 166 -15.96 -9.18 1.40
C ALA A 166 -16.71 -7.95 1.94
N VAL A 167 -18.04 -7.92 1.77
CA VAL A 167 -18.88 -6.81 2.26
C VAL A 167 -18.82 -6.68 3.79
N LYS A 168 -18.78 -7.81 4.52
CA LYS A 168 -18.70 -7.81 5.99
C LYS A 168 -17.34 -7.31 6.47
N SER A 169 -16.25 -7.80 5.90
CA SER A 169 -14.89 -7.37 6.25
C SER A 169 -14.66 -5.89 5.91
N LEU A 170 -15.15 -5.44 4.75
CA LEU A 170 -15.09 -4.04 4.35
C LEU A 170 -15.86 -3.13 5.32
N LYS A 171 -17.07 -3.52 5.71
CA LYS A 171 -17.85 -2.76 6.69
C LYS A 171 -17.11 -2.61 8.03
N ARG A 172 -16.47 -3.69 8.49
CA ARG A 172 -15.67 -3.68 9.73
C ARG A 172 -14.46 -2.76 9.59
N PHE A 173 -13.74 -2.86 8.47
CA PHE A 173 -12.59 -1.99 8.18
C PHE A 173 -13.00 -0.51 8.16
N LEU A 174 -14.08 -0.16 7.43
CA LEU A 174 -14.56 1.22 7.34
C LEU A 174 -15.07 1.76 8.70
N GLY A 175 -15.54 0.89 9.59
CA GLY A 175 -15.84 1.26 10.98
C GLY A 175 -14.58 1.68 11.72
N ALA A 176 -13.56 0.82 11.76
CA ALA A 176 -12.28 1.12 12.41
C ALA A 176 -11.58 2.36 11.79
N PHE A 177 -11.63 2.50 10.46
CA PHE A 177 -11.11 3.68 9.77
C PHE A 177 -11.78 4.98 10.26
N ARG A 178 -13.11 5.00 10.34
CA ARG A 178 -13.86 6.19 10.82
C ARG A 178 -13.54 6.51 12.28
N ASP A 179 -13.36 5.50 13.11
CA ASP A 179 -12.99 5.69 14.52
C ASP A 179 -11.61 6.33 14.63
N LEU A 180 -10.62 5.84 13.86
CA LEU A 180 -9.28 6.43 13.79
C LEU A 180 -9.31 7.86 13.24
N GLN A 181 -10.06 8.10 12.16
CA GLN A 181 -10.20 9.43 11.56
C GLN A 181 -10.78 10.43 12.54
N LYS A 182 -11.83 10.05 13.27
CA LYS A 182 -12.49 10.97 14.21
C LYS A 182 -11.69 11.23 15.48
N SER A 183 -11.00 10.21 15.99
CA SER A 183 -10.40 10.26 17.32
C SER A 183 -8.92 10.63 17.31
N ILE A 184 -8.20 10.34 16.22
CA ILE A 184 -6.73 10.40 16.22
C ILE A 184 -6.18 11.21 15.04
N ASN A 185 -6.59 10.91 13.79
CA ASN A 185 -6.10 11.60 12.59
C ASN A 185 -7.25 12.13 11.73
N PRO A 186 -7.76 13.35 11.98
CA PRO A 186 -8.83 13.95 11.18
C PRO A 186 -8.48 14.23 9.71
N SER A 187 -7.19 14.29 9.39
CA SER A 187 -6.71 14.50 8.01
C SER A 187 -6.70 13.23 7.17
N LEU A 188 -6.79 12.06 7.79
CA LEU A 188 -6.81 10.77 7.12
C LEU A 188 -8.03 10.64 6.19
N ARG A 189 -7.81 10.30 4.93
CA ARG A 189 -8.86 10.17 3.91
C ARG A 189 -8.87 8.80 3.28
N LEU A 190 -10.05 8.31 2.93
CA LEU A 190 -10.22 7.14 2.08
C LEU A 190 -10.07 7.59 0.63
N ALA A 191 -8.97 7.21 -0.04
CA ALA A 191 -8.79 7.44 -1.47
C ALA A 191 -9.80 6.61 -2.28
N GLY A 192 -10.00 5.36 -1.88
CA GLY A 192 -11.02 4.52 -2.48
C GLY A 192 -10.83 3.02 -2.23
N ILE A 193 -11.82 2.26 -2.69
CA ILE A 193 -11.84 0.80 -2.66
C ILE A 193 -11.48 0.31 -4.05
N LEU A 194 -10.38 -0.45 -4.16
CA LEU A 194 -9.90 -1.02 -5.42
C LEU A 194 -10.35 -2.48 -5.52
N LEU A 195 -11.26 -2.77 -6.45
CA LEU A 195 -11.65 -4.15 -6.71
C LEU A 195 -10.52 -4.88 -7.42
N THR A 196 -10.02 -5.95 -6.81
CA THR A 196 -8.87 -6.72 -7.29
C THR A 196 -9.27 -8.15 -7.64
N MET A 197 -8.46 -8.78 -8.51
CA MET A 197 -8.66 -10.17 -8.95
C MET A 197 -10.09 -10.42 -9.42
N TYR A 198 -10.69 -9.44 -10.05
CA TYR A 198 -12.07 -9.50 -10.50
C TYR A 198 -12.18 -10.33 -11.76
N ASP A 199 -13.10 -11.29 -11.74
CA ASP A 199 -13.47 -12.05 -12.92
C ASP A 199 -14.94 -11.76 -13.27
N LYS A 200 -15.13 -11.09 -14.39
CA LYS A 200 -16.46 -10.73 -14.90
C LYS A 200 -17.33 -11.94 -15.26
N ASN A 201 -16.73 -13.11 -15.49
CA ASN A 201 -17.45 -14.34 -15.83
C ASN A 201 -17.95 -15.06 -14.57
N THR A 202 -17.39 -14.77 -13.41
CA THR A 202 -17.81 -15.38 -12.15
C THR A 202 -19.06 -14.68 -11.58
N PRO A 203 -20.22 -15.39 -11.45
CA PRO A 203 -21.48 -14.80 -10.98
C PRO A 203 -21.35 -14.16 -9.57
N ALA A 204 -20.59 -14.81 -8.68
CA ALA A 204 -20.36 -14.29 -7.33
C ALA A 204 -19.62 -12.95 -7.36
N HIS A 205 -18.60 -12.78 -8.22
CA HIS A 205 -17.87 -11.52 -8.35
C HIS A 205 -18.80 -10.40 -8.85
N ARG A 206 -19.63 -10.66 -9.85
CA ARG A 206 -20.63 -9.69 -10.35
C ARG A 206 -21.62 -9.28 -9.26
N TYR A 207 -22.17 -10.26 -8.54
CA TYR A 207 -23.13 -10.00 -7.47
C TYR A 207 -22.52 -9.16 -6.34
N ILE A 208 -21.34 -9.56 -5.83
CA ILE A 208 -20.66 -8.86 -4.73
C ILE A 208 -20.19 -7.48 -5.18
N GLY A 209 -19.60 -7.36 -6.37
CA GLY A 209 -19.18 -6.07 -6.94
C GLY A 209 -20.36 -5.10 -7.04
N LYS A 210 -21.51 -5.55 -7.57
CA LYS A 210 -22.73 -4.74 -7.63
C LYS A 210 -23.19 -4.28 -6.23
N GLN A 211 -23.16 -5.15 -5.24
CA GLN A 211 -23.50 -4.81 -3.85
C GLN A 211 -22.57 -3.72 -3.27
N ILE A 212 -21.26 -3.79 -3.58
CA ILE A 212 -20.27 -2.82 -3.12
C ILE A 212 -20.53 -1.48 -3.79
N TYR A 213 -20.69 -1.45 -5.13
CA TYR A 213 -21.01 -0.22 -5.87
C TYR A 213 -22.33 0.41 -5.43
N GLN A 214 -23.38 -0.37 -5.18
CA GLN A 214 -24.66 0.17 -4.71
C GLN A 214 -24.58 0.85 -3.35
N LYS A 215 -23.69 0.37 -2.47
CA LYS A 215 -23.57 0.88 -1.10
C LYS A 215 -22.52 1.98 -0.95
N LEU A 216 -21.50 1.99 -1.79
CA LEU A 216 -20.28 2.78 -1.59
C LEU A 216 -19.77 3.42 -2.90
N GLY A 217 -20.65 3.59 -3.92
CA GLY A 217 -20.29 3.94 -5.29
C GLY A 217 -19.21 4.99 -5.44
N GLU A 218 -19.34 6.14 -4.79
CA GLU A 218 -18.36 7.23 -4.85
C GLU A 218 -17.01 6.88 -4.21
N SER A 219 -17.00 5.89 -3.30
CA SER A 219 -15.78 5.41 -2.65
C SER A 219 -15.14 4.23 -3.36
N VAL A 220 -15.66 3.78 -4.50
CA VAL A 220 -15.10 2.65 -5.27
C VAL A 220 -14.45 3.20 -6.52
N PHE A 221 -13.18 2.86 -6.75
CA PHE A 221 -12.51 3.24 -7.99
C PHE A 221 -13.26 2.68 -9.21
N GLU A 222 -13.35 3.46 -10.27
CA GLU A 222 -13.87 2.98 -11.57
C GLU A 222 -12.97 1.89 -12.14
N THR A 223 -11.67 2.02 -11.90
CA THR A 223 -10.67 1.03 -12.28
C THR A 223 -10.85 -0.26 -11.48
N ILE A 224 -10.93 -1.37 -12.18
CA ILE A 224 -10.99 -2.71 -11.63
C ILE A 224 -9.75 -3.48 -12.07
N ILE A 225 -9.08 -4.14 -11.14
CA ILE A 225 -7.93 -5.00 -11.45
C ILE A 225 -8.45 -6.42 -11.72
N PRO A 226 -8.41 -6.89 -12.97
CA PRO A 226 -8.88 -8.22 -13.31
C PRO A 226 -7.95 -9.31 -12.75
N HIS A 227 -8.48 -10.51 -12.61
CA HIS A 227 -7.67 -11.69 -12.37
C HIS A 227 -6.71 -11.89 -13.55
N CYS A 228 -5.41 -11.91 -13.28
CA CYS A 228 -4.37 -12.02 -14.28
C CYS A 228 -3.26 -12.95 -13.77
N SER A 229 -3.07 -14.10 -14.42
CA SER A 229 -2.02 -15.06 -14.06
C SER A 229 -0.62 -14.43 -14.07
N ARG A 230 -0.35 -13.54 -15.01
CA ARG A 230 0.96 -12.85 -15.09
C ARG A 230 1.27 -12.00 -13.86
N ILE A 231 0.26 -11.39 -13.23
CA ILE A 231 0.45 -10.69 -11.95
C ILE A 231 0.73 -11.69 -10.83
N GLN A 232 0.08 -12.86 -10.84
CA GLN A 232 0.36 -13.94 -9.89
C GLN A 232 1.75 -14.54 -10.13
N ASP A 233 2.14 -14.74 -11.39
CA ASP A 233 3.46 -15.24 -11.75
C ASP A 233 4.58 -14.29 -11.33
N MET A 234 4.33 -12.98 -11.22
CA MET A 234 5.31 -11.99 -10.75
C MET A 234 5.90 -12.34 -9.37
N SER A 235 5.07 -12.85 -8.46
CA SER A 235 5.53 -13.29 -7.13
C SER A 235 6.37 -14.57 -7.17
N VAL A 236 6.22 -15.38 -8.25
CA VAL A 236 6.91 -16.69 -8.42
C VAL A 236 8.11 -16.58 -9.36
N ILE A 237 7.91 -15.94 -10.51
CA ILE A 237 8.92 -15.86 -11.58
C ILE A 237 9.76 -14.57 -11.46
N GLY A 238 9.25 -13.56 -10.77
CA GLY A 238 9.78 -12.20 -10.69
C GLY A 238 9.63 -11.48 -12.03
N GLY A 239 9.91 -10.21 -12.05
CA GLY A 239 9.93 -9.43 -13.25
C GLY A 239 8.99 -8.25 -13.22
N ASP A 240 9.13 -7.37 -14.20
CA ASP A 240 8.37 -6.15 -14.31
C ASP A 240 7.20 -6.32 -15.27
N VAL A 241 5.98 -6.37 -14.72
CA VAL A 241 4.76 -6.51 -15.53
C VAL A 241 4.42 -5.20 -16.24
N ILE A 242 4.92 -4.06 -15.74
CA ILE A 242 4.67 -2.74 -16.33
C ILE A 242 5.68 -2.43 -17.44
N GLN A 243 6.96 -2.75 -17.23
CA GLN A 243 8.03 -2.51 -18.20
C GLN A 243 8.22 -3.64 -19.21
N GLY A 244 7.64 -4.82 -18.95
CA GLY A 244 7.75 -5.98 -19.84
C GLY A 244 7.15 -5.70 -21.22
N ARG A 245 7.72 -6.35 -22.28
CA ARG A 245 7.25 -6.27 -23.69
C ARG A 245 5.76 -6.56 -23.90
N PHE A 246 5.05 -6.99 -22.85
CA PHE A 246 3.63 -7.35 -22.90
C PHE A 246 2.87 -6.63 -21.78
N ARG A 247 2.18 -5.54 -22.12
CA ARG A 247 1.20 -4.93 -21.23
C ARG A 247 0.13 -5.98 -20.91
N SER A 248 0.10 -6.47 -19.66
CA SER A 248 -1.00 -7.34 -19.22
C SER A 248 -2.22 -6.48 -18.92
N VAL A 249 -3.42 -7.06 -19.10
CA VAL A 249 -4.69 -6.37 -18.78
C VAL A 249 -4.69 -5.88 -17.31
N GLY A 250 -4.07 -6.65 -16.41
CA GLY A 250 -3.94 -6.27 -15.01
C GLY A 250 -2.98 -5.09 -14.79
N ALA A 251 -1.84 -5.06 -15.51
CA ALA A 251 -0.91 -3.93 -15.42
C ALA A 251 -1.50 -2.64 -15.98
N THR A 252 -2.27 -2.73 -17.07
CA THR A 252 -2.97 -1.57 -17.65
C THR A 252 -3.95 -0.96 -16.64
N GLY A 253 -4.64 -1.76 -15.84
CA GLY A 253 -5.52 -1.25 -14.79
C GLY A 253 -4.82 -0.43 -13.71
N TYR A 254 -3.53 -0.68 -13.44
CA TYR A 254 -2.76 0.13 -12.46
C TYR A 254 -2.16 1.43 -13.05
N ILE A 255 -2.18 1.59 -14.38
CA ILE A 255 -1.67 2.80 -15.05
C ILE A 255 -2.81 3.80 -15.34
N GLN A 256 -4.06 3.34 -15.35
CA GLN A 256 -5.26 4.18 -15.47
C GLN A 256 -5.60 4.88 -14.16
#